data_06cf256696357ae538a93117961d764e
#
_entry.id   06cf256696357ae538a93117961d764e
#
_cell.length_a   1.000
_cell.length_b   1.000
_cell.length_c   1.000
_cell.angle_alpha   90.00
_cell.angle_beta   90.00
_cell.angle_gamma   90.00
#
_symmetry.space_group_name_H-M   'P 1'
#
loop_
_entity.id
_entity.type
_entity.pdbx_description
1 polymer ?
#
loop_
_entity_poly.entity_id
_entity_poly.type
_entity_poly.pdbx_seq_one_letter_code
_entity_poly.pdbx_strand_id
1 'polypeptide(L)'
;MNQETLDIIGRRHTVEQIIDAFKMARDNGFDNINMDLILGLPGEDESMIHYTLEQIKKLSPDSLTIHSLAIKRAAAINVWKEKYKDLMLINTDEIVKMTADYAKEMGLEPYYMYRQKNMAGNFENVGYSKPGKECIYNILIMEEKQTIIAVGAGGASKVIFYSGDGNYDRVERIENVKDVRNYIDRIDEMIDRKRKFFAENRF
;
A
#
# COMPACT_ATOMS: atom_id res chain seq x y z
N MET A 1 11.65 10.95 -3.38
CA MET A 1 12.85 11.09 -4.25
C MET A 1 13.86 12.01 -3.58
N ASN A 2 14.10 11.78 -2.28
CA ASN A 2 15.04 12.55 -1.47
C ASN A 2 15.92 11.59 -0.69
N GLN A 3 17.26 11.66 -0.89
CA GLN A 3 18.21 10.74 -0.28
C GLN A 3 18.28 10.91 1.24
N GLU A 4 18.21 12.14 1.73
CA GLU A 4 18.21 12.41 3.17
C GLU A 4 17.02 11.75 3.87
N THR A 5 15.83 11.82 3.29
CA THR A 5 14.64 11.13 3.81
C THR A 5 14.83 9.62 3.84
N LEU A 6 15.39 9.02 2.77
CA LEU A 6 15.67 7.58 2.73
C LEU A 6 16.62 7.16 3.86
N ASP A 7 17.65 7.96 4.12
CA ASP A 7 18.62 7.71 5.19
C ASP A 7 17.97 7.84 6.59
N ILE A 8 17.14 8.87 6.79
CA ILE A 8 16.42 9.09 8.04
C ILE A 8 15.51 7.90 8.38
N ILE A 9 14.74 7.41 7.39
CA ILE A 9 13.82 6.28 7.59
C ILE A 9 14.50 4.91 7.51
N GLY A 10 15.82 4.88 7.33
CA GLY A 10 16.63 3.66 7.33
C GLY A 10 16.49 2.80 6.08
N ARG A 11 16.16 3.40 4.94
CA ARG A 11 16.20 2.72 3.64
C ARG A 11 17.65 2.59 3.15
N ARG A 12 18.00 1.41 2.64
CA ARG A 12 19.39 1.09 2.25
C ARG A 12 19.64 1.27 0.75
N HIS A 13 18.68 1.77 0.00
CA HIS A 13 18.80 2.05 -1.43
C HIS A 13 18.90 3.56 -1.67
N THR A 14 19.41 3.92 -2.84
CA THR A 14 19.54 5.32 -3.26
C THR A 14 18.41 5.75 -4.20
N VAL A 15 18.27 7.05 -4.39
CA VAL A 15 17.33 7.63 -5.37
C VAL A 15 17.64 7.15 -6.78
N GLU A 16 18.93 7.06 -7.14
CA GLU A 16 19.38 6.54 -8.44
C GLU A 16 18.90 5.10 -8.65
N GLN A 17 19.02 4.26 -7.63
CA GLN A 17 18.54 2.87 -7.72
C GLN A 17 17.02 2.77 -7.93
N ILE A 18 16.22 3.71 -7.41
CA ILE A 18 14.78 3.77 -7.69
C ILE A 18 14.55 4.09 -9.17
N ILE A 19 15.26 5.10 -9.69
CA ILE A 19 15.17 5.52 -11.09
C ILE A 19 15.60 4.40 -12.03
N ASP A 20 16.72 3.75 -11.72
CA ASP A 20 17.25 2.65 -12.53
C ASP A 20 16.33 1.43 -12.53
N ALA A 21 15.76 1.09 -11.36
CA ALA A 21 14.76 0.00 -11.27
C ALA A 21 13.52 0.30 -12.12
N PHE A 22 13.03 1.55 -12.08
CA PHE A 22 11.91 1.98 -12.92
C PHE A 22 12.22 1.86 -14.42
N LYS A 23 13.38 2.37 -14.84
CA LYS A 23 13.83 2.27 -16.25
C LYS A 23 14.00 0.81 -16.67
N MET A 24 14.67 0.01 -15.84
CA MET A 24 14.86 -1.41 -16.10
C MET A 24 13.53 -2.14 -16.27
N ALA A 25 12.51 -1.83 -15.47
CA ALA A 25 11.18 -2.40 -15.65
C ALA A 25 10.58 -2.01 -17.01
N ARG A 26 10.68 -0.74 -17.42
CA ARG A 26 10.24 -0.30 -18.74
C ARG A 26 10.95 -1.01 -19.88
N ASP A 27 12.29 -1.10 -19.80
CA ASP A 27 13.13 -1.74 -20.81
C ASP A 27 12.83 -3.24 -20.95
N ASN A 28 12.35 -3.89 -19.88
CA ASN A 28 11.89 -5.27 -19.90
C ASN A 28 10.41 -5.45 -20.30
N GLY A 29 9.74 -4.38 -20.76
CA GLY A 29 8.40 -4.44 -21.33
C GLY A 29 7.26 -4.33 -20.31
N PHE A 30 7.53 -3.96 -19.06
CA PHE A 30 6.45 -3.64 -18.11
C PHE A 30 5.81 -2.31 -18.49
N ASP A 31 4.58 -2.35 -18.95
CA ASP A 31 3.81 -1.19 -19.41
C ASP A 31 2.77 -0.69 -18.38
N ASN A 32 2.69 -1.34 -17.22
CA ASN A 32 1.86 -0.94 -16.08
C ASN A 32 2.68 -0.96 -14.78
N ILE A 33 3.27 0.18 -14.46
CA ILE A 33 4.15 0.35 -13.29
C ILE A 33 3.47 1.30 -12.30
N ASN A 34 3.26 0.82 -11.06
CA ASN A 34 2.83 1.63 -9.95
C ASN A 34 4.03 2.13 -9.15
N MET A 35 3.98 3.37 -8.71
CA MET A 35 4.90 3.92 -7.69
C MET A 35 4.13 4.24 -6.42
N ASP A 36 4.74 3.96 -5.27
CA ASP A 36 4.17 4.30 -3.96
C ASP A 36 4.89 5.54 -3.39
N LEU A 37 4.12 6.52 -2.94
CA LEU A 37 4.60 7.70 -2.22
C LEU A 37 4.00 7.71 -0.82
N ILE A 38 4.82 8.03 0.19
CA ILE A 38 4.36 8.18 1.57
C ILE A 38 4.52 9.64 1.98
N LEU A 39 3.43 10.25 2.43
CA LEU A 39 3.38 11.60 2.99
C LEU A 39 3.53 11.58 4.50
N GLY A 40 4.11 12.64 5.06
CA GLY A 40 4.31 12.77 6.49
C GLY A 40 5.53 12.02 7.01
N LEU A 41 6.52 11.76 6.17
CA LEU A 41 7.78 11.18 6.61
C LEU A 41 8.55 12.15 7.50
N PRO A 42 9.33 11.64 8.50
CA PRO A 42 10.07 12.49 9.40
C PRO A 42 11.07 13.41 8.69
N GLY A 43 10.97 14.72 8.94
CA GLY A 43 11.89 15.71 8.39
C GLY A 43 11.55 16.18 6.98
N GLU A 44 10.50 15.65 6.36
CA GLU A 44 10.04 16.16 5.05
C GLU A 44 9.16 17.39 5.24
N ASP A 45 9.39 18.39 4.41
CA ASP A 45 8.56 19.57 4.24
C ASP A 45 7.85 19.58 2.88
N GLU A 46 7.02 20.58 2.66
CA GLU A 46 6.25 20.73 1.43
C GLU A 46 7.16 20.84 0.18
N SER A 47 8.31 21.50 0.29
CA SER A 47 9.23 21.69 -0.84
C SER A 47 9.88 20.39 -1.27
N MET A 48 10.19 19.51 -0.30
CA MET A 48 10.75 18.19 -0.54
C MET A 48 9.72 17.24 -1.19
N ILE A 49 8.47 17.35 -0.77
CA ILE A 49 7.36 16.60 -1.37
C ILE A 49 7.12 17.07 -2.80
N HIS A 50 7.06 18.38 -3.02
CA HIS A 50 6.96 18.97 -4.36
C HIS A 50 8.08 18.48 -5.28
N TYR A 51 9.34 18.54 -4.82
CA TYR A 51 10.47 18.00 -5.58
C TYR A 51 10.29 16.52 -5.93
N THR A 52 9.84 15.71 -4.97
CA THR A 52 9.59 14.28 -5.17
C THR A 52 8.53 14.05 -6.26
N LEU A 53 7.43 14.81 -6.23
CA LEU A 53 6.36 14.73 -7.24
C LEU A 53 6.86 15.12 -8.64
N GLU A 54 7.70 16.16 -8.74
CA GLU A 54 8.35 16.52 -10.01
C GLU A 54 9.23 15.40 -10.58
N GLN A 55 9.97 14.68 -9.73
CA GLN A 55 10.78 13.55 -10.20
C GLN A 55 9.90 12.36 -10.62
N ILE A 56 8.82 12.07 -9.87
CA ILE A 56 7.85 11.03 -10.23
C ILE A 56 7.19 11.36 -11.57
N LYS A 57 6.78 12.61 -11.77
CA LYS A 57 6.19 13.09 -13.04
C LYS A 57 7.11 12.86 -14.23
N LYS A 58 8.43 13.11 -14.09
CA LYS A 58 9.42 12.83 -15.14
C LYS A 58 9.54 11.35 -15.48
N LEU A 59 9.38 10.46 -14.49
CA LEU A 59 9.36 9.01 -14.71
C LEU A 59 8.08 8.54 -15.40
N SER A 60 6.99 9.29 -15.24
CA SER A 60 5.68 9.02 -15.86
C SER A 60 5.18 7.59 -15.59
N PRO A 61 4.92 7.23 -14.32
CA PRO A 61 4.34 5.93 -13.99
C PRO A 61 2.91 5.79 -14.55
N ASP A 62 2.41 4.57 -14.60
CA ASP A 62 1.04 4.31 -15.03
C ASP A 62 0.05 4.40 -13.88
N SER A 63 0.55 4.22 -12.64
CA SER A 63 -0.22 4.35 -11.42
C SER A 63 0.65 4.95 -10.32
N LEU A 64 0.00 5.66 -9.39
CA LEU A 64 0.63 6.25 -8.21
C LEU A 64 -0.25 6.02 -7.00
N THR A 65 0.29 5.41 -5.96
CA THR A 65 -0.43 5.27 -4.69
C THR A 65 0.14 6.25 -3.67
N ILE A 66 -0.71 7.13 -3.17
CA ILE A 66 -0.37 8.11 -2.15
C ILE A 66 -0.79 7.56 -0.79
N HIS A 67 0.19 7.31 0.06
CA HIS A 67 -0.02 6.86 1.43
C HIS A 67 0.22 8.00 2.41
N SER A 68 -0.64 8.12 3.41
CA SER A 68 -0.33 8.92 4.60
C SER A 68 0.34 8.03 5.65
N LEU A 69 1.42 8.50 6.25
CA LEU A 69 2.19 7.73 7.22
C LEU A 69 1.29 7.25 8.38
N ALA A 70 1.20 5.94 8.57
CA ALA A 70 0.49 5.34 9.70
C ALA A 70 1.49 4.92 10.77
N ILE A 71 1.40 5.53 11.97
CA ILE A 71 2.30 5.24 13.08
C ILE A 71 1.77 4.05 13.87
N LYS A 72 2.29 2.86 13.58
CA LYS A 72 1.98 1.62 14.30
C LYS A 72 2.84 1.50 15.56
N ARG A 73 2.35 0.77 16.59
CA ARG A 73 3.07 0.59 17.87
C ARG A 73 4.50 0.07 17.70
N ALA A 74 4.71 -0.85 16.79
CA ALA A 74 6.02 -1.45 16.48
C ALA A 74 6.81 -0.69 15.41
N ALA A 75 6.33 0.47 14.94
CA ALA A 75 7.06 1.27 13.96
C ALA A 75 8.34 1.84 14.58
N ALA A 76 9.40 1.93 13.77
CA ALA A 76 10.70 2.48 14.21
C ALA A 76 10.54 3.88 14.84
N ILE A 77 9.64 4.72 14.35
CA ILE A 77 9.30 6.03 14.90
C ILE A 77 8.84 5.94 16.36
N ASN A 78 8.05 4.93 16.72
CA ASN A 78 7.60 4.73 18.10
C ASN A 78 8.65 4.07 18.98
N VAL A 79 9.44 3.14 18.44
CA VAL A 79 10.51 2.43 19.16
C VAL A 79 11.69 3.36 19.43
N TRP A 80 12.02 4.21 18.47
CA TRP A 80 13.17 5.13 18.51
C TRP A 80 12.72 6.59 18.66
N LYS A 81 11.75 6.88 19.54
CA LYS A 81 11.17 8.21 19.75
C LYS A 81 12.21 9.32 19.88
N GLU A 82 13.29 9.06 20.62
CA GLU A 82 14.36 10.03 20.82
C GLU A 82 15.08 10.40 19.52
N LYS A 83 15.22 9.46 18.60
CA LYS A 83 15.83 9.72 17.26
C LYS A 83 14.98 10.65 16.39
N TYR A 84 13.65 10.60 16.55
CA TYR A 84 12.70 11.31 15.68
C TYR A 84 12.00 12.47 16.36
N LYS A 85 12.30 12.75 17.66
CA LYS A 85 11.57 13.74 18.47
C LYS A 85 11.62 15.16 17.93
N ASP A 86 12.74 15.51 17.30
CA ASP A 86 12.99 16.85 16.75
C ASP A 86 12.59 16.97 15.28
N LEU A 87 12.11 15.88 14.65
CA LEU A 87 11.67 15.85 13.26
C LEU A 87 10.17 16.07 13.17
N MET A 88 9.78 17.07 12.40
CA MET A 88 8.37 17.35 12.14
C MET A 88 7.78 16.26 11.24
N LEU A 89 6.54 15.89 11.51
CA LEU A 89 5.71 15.02 10.67
C LEU A 89 4.64 15.94 10.04
N ILE A 90 4.89 16.38 8.82
CA ILE A 90 4.01 17.33 8.14
C ILE A 90 3.17 16.58 7.12
N ASN A 91 1.84 16.58 7.31
CA ASN A 91 0.88 16.13 6.33
C ASN A 91 -0.38 17.01 6.47
N THR A 92 -0.61 17.88 5.51
CA THR A 92 -1.67 18.89 5.52
C THR A 92 -2.60 18.74 4.33
N ASP A 93 -3.74 19.41 4.38
CA ASP A 93 -4.70 19.45 3.24
C ASP A 93 -4.04 19.99 1.96
N GLU A 94 -3.14 20.96 2.09
CA GLU A 94 -2.41 21.55 0.96
C GLU A 94 -1.49 20.53 0.30
N ILE A 95 -0.77 19.74 1.10
CA ILE A 95 0.10 18.67 0.59
C ILE A 95 -0.72 17.57 -0.10
N VAL A 96 -1.81 17.14 0.51
CA VAL A 96 -2.70 16.13 -0.08
C VAL A 96 -3.29 16.65 -1.38
N LYS A 97 -3.75 17.90 -1.39
CA LYS A 97 -4.25 18.55 -2.62
C LYS A 97 -3.18 18.63 -3.70
N MET A 98 -1.96 19.03 -3.35
CA MET A 98 -0.81 19.06 -4.29
C MET A 98 -0.61 17.69 -4.93
N THR A 99 -0.62 16.59 -4.17
CA THR A 99 -0.46 15.25 -4.73
C THR A 99 -1.57 14.89 -5.71
N ALA A 100 -2.82 15.28 -5.43
CA ALA A 100 -3.96 15.06 -6.33
C ALA A 100 -3.83 15.87 -7.62
N ASP A 101 -3.39 17.13 -7.53
CA ASP A 101 -3.16 17.99 -8.68
C ASP A 101 -2.05 17.40 -9.59
N TYR A 102 -0.94 16.92 -9.02
CA TYR A 102 0.12 16.23 -9.76
C TYR A 102 -0.36 14.92 -10.41
N ALA A 103 -1.16 14.11 -9.71
CA ALA A 103 -1.75 12.92 -10.29
C ALA A 103 -2.60 13.26 -11.52
N LYS A 104 -3.44 14.30 -11.42
CA LYS A 104 -4.26 14.80 -12.53
C LYS A 104 -3.42 15.30 -13.69
N GLU A 105 -2.34 16.04 -13.44
CA GLU A 105 -1.42 16.51 -14.49
C GLU A 105 -0.72 15.36 -15.23
N MET A 106 -0.49 14.22 -14.56
CA MET A 106 0.02 12.98 -15.16
C MET A 106 -1.06 12.18 -15.90
N GLY A 107 -2.33 12.62 -15.91
CA GLY A 107 -3.45 11.88 -16.49
C GLY A 107 -3.87 10.67 -15.66
N LEU A 108 -3.61 10.70 -14.36
CA LEU A 108 -4.00 9.65 -13.43
C LEU A 108 -5.32 10.03 -12.75
N GLU A 109 -6.24 9.07 -12.68
CA GLU A 109 -7.54 9.22 -12.02
C GLU A 109 -7.60 8.38 -10.74
N PRO A 110 -8.25 8.87 -9.65
CA PRO A 110 -8.41 8.09 -8.44
C PRO A 110 -9.33 6.89 -8.71
N TYR A 111 -8.93 5.68 -8.29
CA TYR A 111 -9.72 4.47 -8.51
C TYR A 111 -9.99 3.64 -7.26
N TYR A 112 -9.25 3.85 -6.17
CA TYR A 112 -9.55 3.31 -4.86
C TYR A 112 -9.00 4.17 -3.75
N MET A 113 -9.61 4.06 -2.56
CA MET A 113 -9.13 4.70 -1.35
C MET A 113 -9.34 3.79 -0.13
N TYR A 114 -8.50 3.95 0.87
CA TYR A 114 -8.68 3.30 2.15
C TYR A 114 -8.04 4.08 3.29
N ARG A 115 -8.58 3.90 4.50
CA ARG A 115 -8.07 4.53 5.71
C ARG A 115 -7.52 3.49 6.67
N GLN A 116 -6.38 3.78 7.28
CA GLN A 116 -5.84 3.03 8.40
C GLN A 116 -6.02 3.81 9.72
N LYS A 117 -5.93 3.10 10.84
CA LYS A 117 -5.90 3.77 12.15
C LYS A 117 -4.57 4.48 12.38
N ASN A 118 -4.60 5.65 13.06
CA ASN A 118 -3.43 6.45 13.44
C ASN A 118 -2.60 6.95 12.24
N MET A 119 -3.27 7.44 11.22
CA MET A 119 -2.61 8.09 10.08
C MET A 119 -2.29 9.56 10.39
N ALA A 120 -1.13 10.02 9.93
CA ALA A 120 -0.73 11.42 10.01
C ALA A 120 -1.74 12.31 9.27
N GLY A 121 -2.26 13.36 9.93
CA GLY A 121 -3.28 14.25 9.38
C GLY A 121 -4.68 13.62 9.24
N ASN A 122 -4.86 12.35 9.62
CA ASN A 122 -6.13 11.62 9.49
C ASN A 122 -6.66 11.49 8.05
N PHE A 123 -5.77 11.55 7.06
CA PHE A 123 -6.08 11.43 5.64
C PHE A 123 -6.20 9.98 5.18
N GLU A 124 -6.85 9.77 4.03
CA GLU A 124 -6.92 8.48 3.36
C GLU A 124 -5.67 8.19 2.51
N ASN A 125 -5.44 6.92 2.24
CA ASN A 125 -4.56 6.49 1.17
C ASN A 125 -5.38 6.43 -0.12
N VAL A 126 -4.84 6.97 -1.20
CA VAL A 126 -5.53 7.04 -2.49
C VAL A 126 -4.65 6.44 -3.58
N GLY A 127 -5.20 5.51 -4.34
CA GLY A 127 -4.58 4.98 -5.54
C GLY A 127 -5.09 5.69 -6.78
N TYR A 128 -4.16 6.19 -7.59
CA TYR A 128 -4.41 6.83 -8.88
C TYR A 128 -3.86 5.97 -10.01
N SER A 129 -4.54 5.93 -11.14
CA SER A 129 -4.11 5.16 -12.31
C SER A 129 -4.51 5.84 -13.62
N LYS A 130 -3.76 5.59 -14.68
CA LYS A 130 -4.24 5.87 -16.04
C LYS A 130 -5.47 5.00 -16.31
N PRO A 131 -6.49 5.50 -17.02
CA PRO A 131 -7.65 4.71 -17.39
C PRO A 131 -7.25 3.40 -18.09
N GLY A 132 -7.80 2.27 -17.63
CA GLY A 132 -7.50 0.93 -18.13
C GLY A 132 -6.20 0.30 -17.59
N LYS A 133 -5.52 0.95 -16.65
CA LYS A 133 -4.31 0.44 -15.97
C LYS A 133 -4.53 0.19 -14.48
N GLU A 134 -5.77 0.26 -14.00
CA GLU A 134 -6.14 0.05 -12.61
C GLU A 134 -5.77 -1.37 -12.16
N CYS A 135 -5.26 -1.50 -10.94
CA CYS A 135 -5.02 -2.81 -10.35
C CYS A 135 -6.34 -3.43 -9.87
N ILE A 136 -6.83 -4.41 -10.63
CA ILE A 136 -8.09 -5.12 -10.35
C ILE A 136 -8.08 -5.72 -8.94
N TYR A 137 -6.94 -6.23 -8.46
CA TYR A 137 -6.81 -6.76 -7.11
C TYR A 137 -7.15 -5.71 -6.04
N ASN A 138 -6.68 -4.47 -6.20
CA ASN A 138 -6.97 -3.39 -5.25
C ASN A 138 -8.48 -3.08 -5.21
N ILE A 139 -9.13 -3.04 -6.36
CA ILE A 139 -10.57 -2.82 -6.46
C ILE A 139 -11.32 -3.97 -5.77
N LEU A 140 -11.02 -5.22 -6.12
CA LEU A 140 -11.73 -6.39 -5.61
C LEU A 140 -11.57 -6.57 -4.09
N ILE A 141 -10.38 -6.24 -3.53
CA ILE A 141 -10.16 -6.36 -2.08
C ILE A 141 -10.85 -5.23 -1.30
N MET A 142 -10.90 -4.01 -1.86
CA MET A 142 -11.52 -2.86 -1.20
C MET A 142 -13.05 -2.94 -1.27
N GLU A 143 -13.59 -3.32 -2.42
CA GLU A 143 -15.03 -3.46 -2.65
C GLU A 143 -15.63 -4.77 -2.11
N GLU A 144 -14.77 -5.66 -1.58
CA GLU A 144 -15.20 -6.98 -1.09
C GLU A 144 -16.05 -7.77 -2.10
N LYS A 145 -15.63 -7.73 -3.38
CA LYS A 145 -16.37 -8.35 -4.50
C LYS A 145 -15.93 -9.78 -4.81
N GLN A 146 -14.78 -10.21 -4.32
CA GLN A 146 -14.25 -11.53 -4.63
C GLN A 146 -13.56 -12.17 -3.43
N THR A 147 -13.79 -13.47 -3.25
CA THR A 147 -13.01 -14.31 -2.33
C THR A 147 -11.54 -14.31 -2.72
N ILE A 148 -10.66 -14.07 -1.76
CA ILE A 148 -9.21 -14.05 -1.94
C ILE A 148 -8.60 -15.13 -1.06
N ILE A 149 -7.94 -16.12 -1.69
CA ILE A 149 -7.20 -17.17 -0.97
C ILE A 149 -5.77 -16.70 -0.77
N ALA A 150 -5.36 -16.58 0.49
CA ALA A 150 -4.01 -16.20 0.85
C ALA A 150 -3.15 -17.42 1.18
N VAL A 151 -1.89 -17.37 0.74
CA VAL A 151 -0.82 -18.32 1.07
C VAL A 151 0.31 -17.60 1.78
N GLY A 152 1.19 -18.34 2.44
CA GLY A 152 2.34 -17.79 3.15
C GLY A 152 2.05 -17.44 4.62
N ALA A 153 3.13 -17.23 5.38
CA ALA A 153 3.07 -16.86 6.78
C ALA A 153 2.40 -15.49 6.95
N GLY A 154 1.45 -15.39 7.89
CA GLY A 154 0.67 -14.17 8.14
C GLY A 154 -0.37 -13.83 7.08
N GLY A 155 -0.51 -14.63 6.02
CA GLY A 155 -1.55 -14.47 5.03
C GLY A 155 -2.95 -14.72 5.62
N ALA A 156 -3.92 -13.89 5.26
CA ALA A 156 -5.32 -14.04 5.66
C ALA A 156 -6.20 -14.17 4.41
N SER A 157 -6.77 -15.36 4.22
CA SER A 157 -7.81 -15.54 3.19
C SER A 157 -9.06 -14.78 3.60
N LYS A 158 -9.69 -14.13 2.65
CA LYS A 158 -10.91 -13.34 2.81
C LYS A 158 -12.01 -13.99 1.99
N VAL A 159 -12.97 -14.60 2.66
CA VAL A 159 -14.05 -15.33 2.01
C VAL A 159 -15.32 -14.50 2.08
N ILE A 160 -15.90 -14.24 0.92
CA ILE A 160 -17.10 -13.41 0.79
C ILE A 160 -18.31 -14.32 0.62
N PHE A 161 -19.34 -14.04 1.40
CA PHE A 161 -20.62 -14.72 1.32
C PHE A 161 -21.66 -13.78 0.73
N TYR A 162 -22.48 -14.34 -0.12
CA TYR A 162 -23.62 -13.66 -0.71
C TYR A 162 -24.92 -14.32 -0.22
N SER A 163 -25.93 -13.52 0.05
CA SER A 163 -27.27 -14.00 0.31
C SER A 163 -27.91 -14.57 -0.94
N GLY A 164 -29.01 -15.32 -0.78
CA GLY A 164 -29.71 -15.95 -1.91
C GLY A 164 -30.25 -15.00 -2.97
N ASP A 165 -30.35 -13.71 -2.68
CA ASP A 165 -30.68 -12.63 -3.61
C ASP A 165 -29.46 -12.03 -4.33
N GLY A 166 -28.24 -12.57 -4.08
CA GLY A 166 -26.99 -12.11 -4.68
C GLY A 166 -26.37 -10.86 -4.02
N ASN A 167 -26.96 -10.37 -2.92
CA ASN A 167 -26.38 -9.27 -2.17
C ASN A 167 -25.24 -9.75 -1.24
N TYR A 168 -24.30 -8.83 -0.94
CA TYR A 168 -23.29 -9.06 0.06
C TYR A 168 -23.93 -9.39 1.42
N ASP A 169 -23.48 -10.48 2.03
CA ASP A 169 -23.92 -10.90 3.37
C ASP A 169 -22.84 -10.62 4.41
N ARG A 170 -21.70 -11.32 4.30
CA ARG A 170 -20.61 -11.19 5.26
C ARG A 170 -19.25 -11.59 4.68
N VAL A 171 -18.21 -11.20 5.38
CA VAL A 171 -16.83 -11.66 5.12
C VAL A 171 -16.30 -12.44 6.30
N GLU A 172 -15.75 -13.61 6.02
CA GLU A 172 -14.99 -14.39 7.00
C GLU A 172 -13.52 -14.47 6.63
N ARG A 173 -12.64 -14.64 7.64
CA ARG A 173 -11.20 -14.71 7.45
C ARG A 173 -10.65 -16.02 7.94
N ILE A 174 -9.74 -16.62 7.14
CA ILE A 174 -8.97 -17.80 7.51
C ILE A 174 -7.51 -17.38 7.55
N GLU A 175 -6.96 -17.24 8.76
CA GLU A 175 -5.62 -16.74 8.96
C GLU A 175 -4.59 -17.87 9.01
N ASN A 176 -3.44 -17.67 8.38
CA ASN A 176 -2.24 -18.44 8.59
C ASN A 176 -1.46 -17.91 9.80
N VAL A 177 -0.67 -18.76 10.44
CA VAL A 177 0.24 -18.30 11.51
C VAL A 177 1.24 -17.27 10.97
N LYS A 178 1.59 -16.29 11.79
CA LYS A 178 2.39 -15.13 11.36
C LYS A 178 3.88 -15.42 11.29
N ASP A 179 4.38 -16.24 12.19
CA ASP A 179 5.79 -16.62 12.23
C ASP A 179 6.11 -17.60 11.10
N VAL A 180 7.19 -17.31 10.34
CA VAL A 180 7.57 -18.07 9.14
C VAL A 180 7.91 -19.53 9.49
N ARG A 181 8.65 -19.77 10.58
CA ARG A 181 9.05 -21.11 10.99
C ARG A 181 7.85 -21.94 11.42
N ASN A 182 6.99 -21.35 12.26
CA ASN A 182 5.72 -22.00 12.65
C ASN A 182 4.80 -22.27 11.45
N TYR A 183 4.82 -21.39 10.42
CA TYR A 183 4.04 -21.62 9.21
C TYR A 183 4.55 -22.85 8.44
N ILE A 184 5.86 -22.98 8.29
CA ILE A 184 6.49 -24.13 7.62
C ILE A 184 6.22 -25.42 8.40
N ASP A 185 6.46 -25.42 9.70
CA ASP A 185 6.30 -26.60 10.57
C ASP A 185 4.83 -27.06 10.67
N ARG A 186 3.87 -26.15 10.46
CA ARG A 186 2.42 -26.41 10.57
C ARG A 186 1.69 -26.25 9.24
N ILE A 187 2.35 -26.46 8.11
CA ILE A 187 1.76 -26.24 6.79
C ILE A 187 0.50 -27.07 6.55
N ASP A 188 0.52 -28.34 6.96
CA ASP A 188 -0.62 -29.24 6.80
C ASP A 188 -1.83 -28.75 7.61
N GLU A 189 -1.61 -28.25 8.81
CA GLU A 189 -2.69 -27.63 9.61
C GLU A 189 -3.28 -26.40 8.90
N MET A 190 -2.46 -25.56 8.28
CA MET A 190 -2.95 -24.39 7.54
C MET A 190 -3.76 -24.78 6.31
N ILE A 191 -3.37 -25.89 5.66
CA ILE A 191 -4.13 -26.47 4.54
C ILE A 191 -5.46 -27.04 5.04
N ASP A 192 -5.43 -27.82 6.13
CA ASP A 192 -6.63 -28.47 6.67
C ASP A 192 -7.64 -27.46 7.22
N ARG A 193 -7.20 -26.34 7.81
CA ARG A 193 -8.10 -25.24 8.21
C ARG A 193 -8.91 -24.73 7.01
N LYS A 194 -8.24 -24.49 5.87
CA LYS A 194 -8.91 -24.03 4.65
C LYS A 194 -9.84 -25.11 4.10
N ARG A 195 -9.38 -26.37 4.02
CA ARG A 195 -10.20 -27.50 3.53
C ARG A 195 -11.48 -27.65 4.34
N LYS A 196 -11.38 -27.65 5.67
CA LYS A 196 -12.53 -27.73 6.58
C LYS A 196 -13.49 -26.57 6.34
N PHE A 197 -12.95 -25.36 6.34
CA PHE A 197 -13.78 -24.17 6.14
C PHE A 197 -14.57 -24.23 4.83
N PHE A 198 -13.92 -24.59 3.71
CA PHE A 198 -14.59 -24.71 2.41
C PHE A 198 -15.51 -25.94 2.30
N ALA A 199 -15.31 -26.98 3.08
CA ALA A 199 -16.23 -28.13 3.14
C ALA A 199 -17.49 -27.82 3.94
N GLU A 200 -17.39 -27.01 4.98
CA GLU A 200 -18.50 -26.67 5.89
C GLU A 200 -19.35 -25.49 5.38
N ASN A 201 -18.82 -24.68 4.47
CA ASN A 201 -19.48 -23.47 3.96
C ASN A 201 -19.71 -23.57 2.45
N ARG A 202 -20.93 -23.28 2.02
CA ARG A 202 -21.27 -23.09 0.60
C ARG A 202 -21.23 -21.59 0.27
N PHE A 203 -20.65 -21.22 -0.85
CA PHE A 203 -20.53 -19.83 -1.33
C PHE A 203 -21.37 -19.63 -2.57
#